data_db0420b29ebc0b34f2aad9ec0db0e70c
#
_entry.id   db0420b29ebc0b34f2aad9ec0db0e70c
#
_cell.length_a   1.000
_cell.length_b   1.000
_cell.length_c   1.000
_cell.angle_alpha   90.00
_cell.angle_beta   90.00
_cell.angle_gamma   90.00
#
_symmetry.space_group_name_H-M   'P 1'
#
loop_
_entity.id
_entity.type
_entity.pdbx_description
1 polymer ?
#
loop_
_entity_poly.entity_id
_entity_poly.type
_entity_poly.pdbx_seq_one_letter_code
_entity_poly.pdbx_strand_id
1 'polypeptide(L)'
;TMKKTLTLLLLTFSQFYFSQTIAEARNQSIGQTVTINGVATNGGELGAIRYIQDATAALPAYGNNLSSIQRGDSVSVTGVMFEFSGLLELSPTTSYTILGQGTMPEPLLIPITSANEDLEAQLVRFDNVSFVQSGFFSSGSSTVQITDGTNTLDVRVNGSTNIDGSEIPSGPISIVGLVGQFNANHQLIPRDLEDIF
;
A
#
# COMPACT_ATOMS: atom_id res chain seq x y z
N THR A 1 19.06 1.12 70.38
CA THR A 1 18.82 1.89 69.14
C THR A 1 18.60 0.92 67.96
N MET A 2 17.32 0.62 67.61
CA MET A 2 16.96 -0.23 66.49
C MET A 2 17.03 0.61 65.18
N LYS A 3 17.92 0.23 64.27
CA LYS A 3 17.97 0.77 62.91
C LYS A 3 16.87 0.12 62.07
N LYS A 4 15.86 0.90 61.63
CA LYS A 4 14.84 0.48 60.69
C LYS A 4 15.42 0.57 59.29
N THR A 5 15.65 -0.57 58.62
CA THR A 5 16.06 -0.62 57.21
C THR A 5 14.80 -0.48 56.36
N LEU A 6 14.69 0.62 55.58
CA LEU A 6 13.62 0.85 54.64
C LEU A 6 14.01 0.19 53.31
N THR A 7 13.38 -0.92 52.98
CA THR A 7 13.57 -1.59 51.69
C THR A 7 12.67 -0.90 50.65
N LEU A 8 13.29 -0.17 49.72
CA LEU A 8 12.60 0.46 48.59
C LEU A 8 12.36 -0.59 47.50
N LEU A 9 11.10 -1.00 47.34
CA LEU A 9 10.69 -1.91 46.27
C LEU A 9 10.55 -1.12 44.97
N LEU A 10 11.52 -1.27 44.05
CA LEU A 10 11.47 -0.65 42.72
C LEU A 10 10.52 -1.46 41.81
N LEU A 11 9.30 -0.97 41.62
CA LEU A 11 8.38 -1.55 40.65
C LEU A 11 8.83 -1.10 39.26
N THR A 12 9.45 -1.99 38.49
CA THR A 12 9.70 -1.77 37.03
C THR A 12 8.42 -2.01 36.29
N PHE A 13 7.76 -0.94 35.85
CA PHE A 13 6.68 -1.01 34.85
C PHE A 13 7.33 -1.31 33.50
N SER A 14 7.23 -2.55 33.03
CA SER A 14 7.49 -2.87 31.63
C SER A 14 6.37 -2.24 30.80
N GLN A 15 6.68 -1.17 30.12
CA GLN A 15 5.79 -0.58 29.13
C GLN A 15 5.76 -1.53 27.91
N PHE A 16 4.67 -2.26 27.75
CA PHE A 16 4.39 -2.95 26.50
C PHE A 16 3.99 -1.88 25.47
N TYR A 17 4.92 -1.46 24.63
CA TYR A 17 4.60 -0.68 23.45
C TYR A 17 3.94 -1.63 22.45
N PHE A 18 2.62 -1.62 22.39
CA PHE A 18 1.93 -2.18 21.26
C PHE A 18 2.23 -1.27 20.06
N SER A 19 2.84 -1.85 19.02
CA SER A 19 2.97 -1.16 17.75
C SER A 19 1.57 -0.85 17.24
N GLN A 20 1.32 0.40 16.85
CA GLN A 20 0.08 0.83 16.24
C GLN A 20 -0.15 0.05 14.96
N THR A 21 -1.36 -0.49 14.77
CA THR A 21 -1.76 -1.12 13.51
C THR A 21 -1.93 -0.06 12.41
N ILE A 22 -1.86 -0.48 11.15
CA ILE A 22 -2.09 0.46 10.04
C ILE A 22 -3.53 0.99 10.04
N ALA A 23 -4.52 0.16 10.41
CA ALA A 23 -5.91 0.62 10.56
C ALA A 23 -6.05 1.71 11.63
N GLU A 24 -5.33 1.61 12.76
CA GLU A 24 -5.31 2.66 13.80
C GLU A 24 -4.57 3.91 13.32
N ALA A 25 -3.49 3.75 12.55
CA ALA A 25 -2.75 4.86 11.95
C ALA A 25 -3.62 5.65 10.97
N ARG A 26 -4.40 4.97 10.12
CA ARG A 26 -5.33 5.61 9.17
C ARG A 26 -6.41 6.47 9.84
N ASN A 27 -6.73 6.21 11.10
CA ASN A 27 -7.69 7.01 11.89
C ASN A 27 -7.07 8.26 12.54
N GLN A 28 -5.76 8.50 12.37
CA GLN A 28 -5.11 9.69 12.90
C GLN A 28 -5.41 10.90 12.02
N SER A 29 -5.42 12.09 12.64
CA SER A 29 -5.67 13.33 11.91
C SER A 29 -4.53 13.66 10.94
N ILE A 30 -4.86 14.28 9.82
CA ILE A 30 -3.89 14.87 8.90
C ILE A 30 -2.95 15.81 9.68
N GLY A 31 -1.64 15.71 9.38
CA GLY A 31 -0.57 16.44 10.08
C GLY A 31 0.01 15.71 11.29
N GLN A 32 -0.58 14.60 11.75
CA GLN A 32 0.00 13.80 12.83
C GLN A 32 1.15 12.94 12.31
N THR A 33 2.21 12.84 13.12
CA THR A 33 3.31 11.91 12.85
C THR A 33 2.97 10.55 13.42
N VAL A 34 3.04 9.52 12.58
CA VAL A 34 2.78 8.12 12.97
C VAL A 34 3.93 7.22 12.53
N THR A 35 4.06 6.08 13.18
CA THR A 35 4.95 5.00 12.76
C THR A 35 4.11 3.77 12.47
N ILE A 36 4.25 3.24 11.27
CA ILE A 36 3.58 2.00 10.84
C ILE A 36 4.60 0.89 10.62
N ASN A 37 4.17 -0.35 10.85
CA ASN A 37 4.95 -1.55 10.53
C ASN A 37 4.13 -2.44 9.60
N GLY A 38 4.77 -3.02 8.61
CA GLY A 38 4.10 -3.90 7.65
C GLY A 38 5.06 -4.40 6.59
N VAL A 39 4.50 -5.01 5.55
CA VAL A 39 5.25 -5.50 4.40
C VAL A 39 5.07 -4.53 3.24
N ALA A 40 6.17 -4.15 2.60
CA ALA A 40 6.14 -3.35 1.38
C ALA A 40 5.60 -4.21 0.23
N THR A 41 4.43 -3.84 -0.30
CA THR A 41 3.76 -4.59 -1.37
C THR A 41 4.24 -4.20 -2.76
N ASN A 42 5.02 -3.13 -2.87
CA ASN A 42 5.74 -2.73 -4.08
C ASN A 42 7.18 -2.29 -3.75
N GLY A 43 8.00 -2.22 -4.79
CA GLY A 43 9.36 -1.67 -4.77
C GLY A 43 9.47 -0.35 -5.54
N GLY A 44 10.56 -0.19 -6.29
CA GLY A 44 10.82 1.01 -7.09
C GLY A 44 10.01 1.15 -8.37
N GLU A 45 9.26 0.12 -8.77
CA GLU A 45 8.46 0.08 -10.01
C GLU A 45 7.34 1.13 -10.04
N LEU A 46 6.89 1.61 -8.89
CA LEU A 46 5.92 2.70 -8.78
C LEU A 46 6.55 4.06 -8.44
N GLY A 47 7.87 4.19 -8.59
CA GLY A 47 8.59 5.44 -8.30
C GLY A 47 8.88 5.63 -6.82
N ALA A 48 8.60 6.81 -6.27
CA ALA A 48 8.95 7.18 -4.89
C ALA A 48 7.94 6.71 -3.83
N ILE A 49 6.83 6.10 -4.21
CA ILE A 49 5.79 5.61 -3.30
C ILE A 49 6.03 4.14 -2.92
N ARG A 50 5.83 3.82 -1.64
CA ARG A 50 5.83 2.45 -1.11
C ARG A 50 4.52 2.20 -0.41
N TYR A 51 3.80 1.18 -0.83
CA TYR A 51 2.57 0.73 -0.19
C TYR A 51 2.95 -0.28 0.89
N ILE A 52 2.59 0.02 2.13
CA ILE A 52 2.91 -0.80 3.30
C ILE A 52 1.61 -1.40 3.81
N GLN A 53 1.57 -2.73 3.95
CA GLN A 53 0.38 -3.46 4.37
C GLN A 53 0.67 -4.34 5.58
N ASP A 54 -0.24 -4.33 6.55
CA ASP A 54 -0.29 -5.28 7.65
C ASP A 54 -1.58 -6.13 7.57
N ALA A 55 -1.89 -6.88 8.62
CA ALA A 55 -3.10 -7.71 8.66
C ALA A 55 -4.40 -6.90 8.79
N THR A 56 -4.32 -5.59 9.03
CA THR A 56 -5.47 -4.73 9.36
C THR A 56 -5.84 -3.76 8.24
N ALA A 57 -4.84 -3.24 7.52
CA ALA A 57 -5.01 -2.26 6.45
C ALA A 57 -3.71 -2.06 5.67
N ALA A 58 -3.70 -1.10 4.75
CA ALA A 58 -2.50 -0.61 4.09
C ALA A 58 -2.45 0.93 4.13
N LEU A 59 -1.24 1.49 4.06
CA LEU A 59 -1.00 2.92 4.01
C LEU A 59 0.25 3.19 3.18
N PRO A 60 0.16 4.00 2.11
CA PRO A 60 1.33 4.39 1.34
C PRO A 60 2.24 5.32 2.12
N ALA A 61 3.53 5.25 1.82
CA ALA A 61 4.55 6.19 2.25
C ALA A 61 5.24 6.78 1.02
N TYR A 62 5.32 8.10 0.94
CA TYR A 62 5.92 8.81 -0.18
C TYR A 62 7.22 9.49 0.24
N GLY A 63 8.29 9.24 -0.53
CA GLY A 63 9.58 9.89 -0.32
C GLY A 63 10.72 9.25 -1.11
N ASN A 64 11.58 10.10 -1.68
CA ASN A 64 12.78 9.63 -2.40
C ASN A 64 13.77 8.87 -1.49
N ASN A 65 13.71 9.10 -0.19
CA ASN A 65 14.50 8.39 0.80
C ASN A 65 14.12 6.90 0.92
N LEU A 66 12.94 6.48 0.42
CA LEU A 66 12.44 5.10 0.50
C LEU A 66 12.99 4.18 -0.60
N SER A 67 13.92 4.64 -1.43
CA SER A 67 14.40 3.91 -2.62
C SER A 67 15.01 2.53 -2.32
N SER A 68 15.54 2.31 -1.11
CA SER A 68 16.11 1.02 -0.69
C SER A 68 15.06 -0.03 -0.34
N ILE A 69 13.81 0.36 -0.06
CA ILE A 69 12.73 -0.57 0.26
C ILE A 69 12.31 -1.31 -1.01
N GLN A 70 12.35 -2.64 -0.94
CA GLN A 70 11.93 -3.53 -2.02
C GLN A 70 10.62 -4.24 -1.68
N ARG A 71 9.93 -4.73 -2.70
CA ARG A 71 8.75 -5.58 -2.56
C ARG A 71 9.09 -6.80 -1.69
N GLY A 72 8.28 -7.05 -0.67
CA GLY A 72 8.47 -8.13 0.29
C GLY A 72 9.28 -7.76 1.54
N ASP A 73 9.89 -6.57 1.60
CA ASP A 73 10.55 -6.14 2.83
C ASP A 73 9.55 -5.90 3.95
N SER A 74 9.83 -6.44 5.12
CA SER A 74 9.19 -6.02 6.37
C SER A 74 9.84 -4.72 6.82
N VAL A 75 9.04 -3.68 7.05
CA VAL A 75 9.54 -2.34 7.31
C VAL A 75 8.82 -1.67 8.47
N SER A 76 9.54 -0.76 9.13
CA SER A 76 8.99 0.26 10.03
C SER A 76 9.18 1.61 9.35
N VAL A 77 8.10 2.37 9.15
CA VAL A 77 8.12 3.66 8.46
C VAL A 77 7.45 4.72 9.32
N THR A 78 8.13 5.85 9.50
CA THR A 78 7.61 7.02 10.21
C THR A 78 7.41 8.17 9.23
N GLY A 79 6.25 8.79 9.28
CA GLY A 79 5.93 9.93 8.44
C GLY A 79 4.75 10.73 8.97
N VAL A 80 4.38 11.78 8.26
CA VAL A 80 3.27 12.65 8.59
C VAL A 80 2.04 12.22 7.79
N MET A 81 0.91 12.05 8.45
CA MET A 81 -0.37 11.79 7.79
C MET A 81 -0.73 12.94 6.85
N PHE A 82 -0.90 12.64 5.60
CA PHE A 82 -1.17 13.59 4.53
C PHE A 82 -2.18 13.00 3.54
N GLU A 83 -2.94 13.85 2.89
CA GLU A 83 -3.85 13.45 1.81
C GLU A 83 -3.39 14.11 0.51
N PHE A 84 -3.06 13.29 -0.49
CA PHE A 84 -2.69 13.74 -1.82
C PHE A 84 -3.75 13.33 -2.84
N SER A 85 -4.53 14.30 -3.34
CA SER A 85 -5.58 14.03 -4.34
C SER A 85 -6.53 12.88 -3.93
N GLY A 86 -6.93 12.86 -2.67
CA GLY A 86 -7.79 11.83 -2.09
C GLY A 86 -7.03 10.67 -1.44
N LEU A 87 -5.87 10.29 -1.95
CA LEU A 87 -5.07 9.19 -1.40
C LEU A 87 -4.48 9.58 -0.04
N LEU A 88 -4.82 8.82 1.00
CA LEU A 88 -4.20 8.97 2.31
C LEU A 88 -2.80 8.35 2.29
N GLU A 89 -1.77 9.10 2.71
CA GLU A 89 -0.38 8.65 2.68
C GLU A 89 0.46 9.24 3.83
N LEU A 90 1.63 8.67 4.06
CA LEU A 90 2.66 9.28 4.89
C LEU A 90 3.55 10.18 4.02
N SER A 91 3.43 11.51 4.20
CA SER A 91 4.21 12.50 3.45
C SER A 91 4.40 13.79 4.27
N PRO A 92 5.61 14.28 4.52
CA PRO A 92 6.88 13.62 4.21
C PRO A 92 7.16 12.39 5.08
N THR A 93 7.85 11.41 4.50
CA THR A 93 8.43 10.31 5.27
C THR A 93 9.70 10.80 5.95
N THR A 94 9.78 10.67 7.29
CA THR A 94 10.89 11.19 8.10
C THR A 94 11.97 10.15 8.37
N SER A 95 11.60 8.88 8.56
CA SER A 95 12.54 7.78 8.74
C SER A 95 11.91 6.44 8.38
N TYR A 96 12.76 5.44 8.12
CA TYR A 96 12.36 4.05 7.96
C TYR A 96 13.46 3.11 8.41
N THR A 97 13.09 1.86 8.66
CA THR A 97 14.01 0.75 8.95
C THR A 97 13.52 -0.50 8.22
N ILE A 98 14.40 -1.17 7.49
CA ILE A 98 14.12 -2.50 6.93
C ILE A 98 14.40 -3.50 8.03
N LEU A 99 13.38 -4.26 8.43
CA LEU A 99 13.42 -5.24 9.52
C LEU A 99 13.82 -6.64 9.04
N GLY A 100 13.80 -6.86 7.72
CA GLY A 100 14.12 -8.13 7.05
C GLY A 100 13.09 -8.46 5.99
N GLN A 101 13.05 -9.72 5.55
CA GLN A 101 12.01 -10.19 4.62
C GLN A 101 10.72 -10.48 5.38
N GLY A 102 9.61 -9.97 4.87
CA GLY A 102 8.26 -10.26 5.34
C GLY A 102 7.58 -11.33 4.47
N THR A 103 6.42 -11.77 4.93
CA THR A 103 5.52 -12.59 4.10
C THR A 103 4.59 -11.66 3.33
N MET A 104 4.64 -11.71 2.00
CA MET A 104 3.73 -10.94 1.16
C MET A 104 2.27 -11.28 1.50
N PRO A 105 1.41 -10.27 1.67
CA PRO A 105 -0.01 -10.53 1.82
C PRO A 105 -0.57 -11.16 0.55
N GLU A 106 -1.47 -12.14 0.72
CA GLU A 106 -2.23 -12.68 -0.40
C GLU A 106 -3.17 -11.61 -0.94
N PRO A 107 -3.24 -11.41 -2.27
CA PRO A 107 -4.16 -10.46 -2.87
C PRO A 107 -5.62 -10.79 -2.54
N LEU A 108 -6.34 -9.85 -1.96
CA LEU A 108 -7.75 -10.04 -1.59
C LEU A 108 -8.61 -10.10 -2.86
N LEU A 109 -9.29 -11.22 -3.11
CA LEU A 109 -10.23 -11.36 -4.22
C LEU A 109 -11.51 -10.56 -3.93
N ILE A 110 -11.80 -9.58 -4.77
CA ILE A 110 -12.94 -8.68 -4.60
C ILE A 110 -13.67 -8.44 -5.94
N PRO A 111 -14.96 -8.08 -5.93
CA PRO A 111 -15.63 -7.53 -7.11
C PRO A 111 -15.16 -6.08 -7.40
N ILE A 112 -15.29 -5.64 -8.66
CA ILE A 112 -14.89 -4.28 -9.09
C ILE A 112 -15.51 -3.18 -8.20
N THR A 113 -16.76 -3.36 -7.80
CA THR A 113 -17.51 -2.39 -6.97
C THR A 113 -16.98 -2.23 -5.54
N SER A 114 -16.09 -3.12 -5.10
CA SER A 114 -15.48 -3.05 -3.76
C SER A 114 -14.11 -2.35 -3.76
N ALA A 115 -13.61 -1.88 -4.90
CA ALA A 115 -12.44 -1.01 -4.96
C ALA A 115 -12.83 0.40 -4.48
N ASN A 116 -12.74 0.64 -3.19
CA ASN A 116 -13.19 1.85 -2.51
C ASN A 116 -12.26 2.20 -1.34
N GLU A 117 -12.63 3.23 -0.56
CA GLU A 117 -11.88 3.77 0.58
C GLU A 117 -11.51 2.70 1.64
N ASP A 118 -12.41 1.73 1.90
CA ASP A 118 -12.15 0.68 2.90
C ASP A 118 -10.98 -0.23 2.52
N LEU A 119 -10.69 -0.33 1.22
CA LEU A 119 -9.61 -1.15 0.67
C LEU A 119 -8.48 -0.32 0.07
N GLU A 120 -8.49 1.01 0.26
CA GLU A 120 -7.43 1.88 -0.24
C GLU A 120 -6.06 1.39 0.19
N ALA A 121 -5.12 1.43 -0.72
CA ALA A 121 -3.74 0.98 -0.60
C ALA A 121 -3.53 -0.55 -0.48
N GLN A 122 -4.57 -1.35 -0.28
CA GLN A 122 -4.44 -2.80 -0.13
C GLN A 122 -4.18 -3.49 -1.46
N LEU A 123 -3.49 -4.63 -1.38
CA LEU A 123 -3.26 -5.53 -2.50
C LEU A 123 -4.52 -6.36 -2.76
N VAL A 124 -5.10 -6.20 -3.94
CA VAL A 124 -6.35 -6.86 -4.34
C VAL A 124 -6.20 -7.63 -5.64
N ARG A 125 -7.16 -8.50 -5.92
CA ARG A 125 -7.27 -9.28 -7.15
C ARG A 125 -8.69 -9.20 -7.68
N PHE A 126 -8.79 -9.10 -9.01
CA PHE A 126 -10.02 -9.26 -9.77
C PHE A 126 -9.89 -10.44 -10.70
N ASP A 127 -10.89 -11.29 -10.75
CA ASP A 127 -10.97 -12.43 -11.67
C ASP A 127 -12.07 -12.24 -12.70
N ASN A 128 -11.92 -12.86 -13.89
CA ASN A 128 -12.88 -12.82 -14.99
C ASN A 128 -13.24 -11.39 -15.41
N VAL A 129 -12.26 -10.50 -15.41
CA VAL A 129 -12.39 -9.13 -15.93
C VAL A 129 -11.71 -9.03 -17.31
N SER A 130 -12.12 -8.07 -18.12
CA SER A 130 -11.50 -7.82 -19.41
C SER A 130 -11.14 -6.34 -19.53
N PHE A 131 -10.05 -6.04 -20.25
CA PHE A 131 -9.77 -4.66 -20.62
C PHE A 131 -10.82 -4.15 -21.61
N VAL A 132 -11.25 -2.90 -21.42
CA VAL A 132 -12.17 -2.22 -22.37
C VAL A 132 -11.42 -1.79 -23.62
N GLN A 133 -10.17 -1.39 -23.47
CA GLN A 133 -9.27 -1.01 -24.56
C GLN A 133 -8.54 -2.24 -25.11
N SER A 134 -8.04 -2.11 -26.35
CA SER A 134 -7.21 -3.11 -27.03
C SER A 134 -5.99 -2.45 -27.68
N GLY A 135 -5.03 -3.26 -28.11
CA GLY A 135 -3.78 -2.80 -28.68
C GLY A 135 -2.66 -2.79 -27.64
N PHE A 136 -2.05 -1.65 -27.39
CA PHE A 136 -0.91 -1.53 -26.47
C PHE A 136 -1.21 -0.51 -25.38
N PHE A 137 -0.66 -0.75 -24.18
CA PHE A 137 -0.60 0.29 -23.17
C PHE A 137 0.21 1.47 -23.71
N SER A 138 -0.32 2.69 -23.54
CA SER A 138 0.37 3.88 -24.07
C SER A 138 1.72 4.07 -23.35
N SER A 139 2.74 4.48 -24.11
CA SER A 139 4.04 4.79 -23.54
C SER A 139 3.96 5.96 -22.55
N GLY A 140 4.65 5.82 -21.45
CA GLY A 140 4.50 6.66 -20.26
C GLY A 140 3.31 6.24 -19.40
N SER A 141 3.09 6.95 -18.30
CA SER A 141 1.97 6.60 -17.41
C SER A 141 0.62 6.79 -18.12
N SER A 142 -0.24 5.78 -18.10
CA SER A 142 -1.54 5.78 -18.78
C SER A 142 -2.65 5.23 -17.88
N THR A 143 -3.90 5.50 -18.27
CA THR A 143 -5.07 4.92 -17.61
C THR A 143 -5.92 4.22 -18.65
N VAL A 144 -6.23 2.96 -18.39
CA VAL A 144 -7.16 2.11 -19.15
C VAL A 144 -8.25 1.64 -18.19
N GLN A 145 -9.22 0.86 -18.68
CA GLN A 145 -10.31 0.36 -17.84
C GLN A 145 -10.42 -1.15 -17.95
N ILE A 146 -10.76 -1.79 -16.83
CA ILE A 146 -11.25 -3.16 -16.80
C ILE A 146 -12.76 -3.18 -16.54
N THR A 147 -13.42 -4.25 -16.99
CA THR A 147 -14.86 -4.47 -16.78
C THR A 147 -15.16 -5.91 -16.43
N ASP A 148 -16.16 -6.12 -15.58
CA ASP A 148 -16.80 -7.42 -15.31
C ASP A 148 -18.03 -7.68 -16.21
N GLY A 149 -18.24 -6.81 -17.22
CA GLY A 149 -19.40 -6.81 -18.12
C GLY A 149 -20.54 -5.91 -17.65
N THR A 150 -20.51 -5.41 -16.41
CA THR A 150 -21.52 -4.52 -15.83
C THR A 150 -20.90 -3.24 -15.27
N ASN A 151 -19.82 -3.39 -14.53
CA ASN A 151 -19.09 -2.31 -13.89
C ASN A 151 -17.74 -2.09 -14.56
N THR A 152 -17.16 -0.91 -14.37
CA THR A 152 -15.81 -0.59 -14.83
C THR A 152 -14.98 -0.04 -13.69
N LEU A 153 -13.66 -0.26 -13.75
CA LEU A 153 -12.66 0.29 -12.86
C LEU A 153 -11.46 0.80 -13.67
N ASP A 154 -10.98 1.98 -13.33
CA ASP A 154 -9.75 2.51 -13.90
C ASP A 154 -8.54 1.69 -13.48
N VAL A 155 -7.65 1.41 -14.42
CA VAL A 155 -6.35 0.77 -14.17
C VAL A 155 -5.26 1.79 -14.52
N ARG A 156 -4.54 2.24 -13.53
CA ARG A 156 -3.43 3.16 -13.69
C ARG A 156 -2.14 2.41 -13.90
N VAL A 157 -1.64 2.40 -15.12
CA VAL A 157 -0.32 1.88 -15.47
C VAL A 157 0.73 2.97 -15.23
N ASN A 158 1.71 2.68 -14.38
CA ASN A 158 2.84 3.58 -14.17
C ASN A 158 3.89 3.35 -15.25
N GLY A 159 4.38 4.43 -15.87
CA GLY A 159 5.38 4.37 -16.96
C GLY A 159 6.76 3.83 -16.55
N SER A 160 6.97 3.58 -15.25
CA SER A 160 8.20 2.93 -14.76
C SER A 160 8.07 1.40 -14.67
N THR A 161 6.87 0.85 -14.93
CA THR A 161 6.63 -0.60 -14.91
C THR A 161 6.93 -1.23 -16.29
N ASN A 162 7.14 -2.55 -16.31
CA ASN A 162 7.27 -3.31 -17.56
C ASN A 162 5.94 -3.54 -18.29
N ILE A 163 4.83 -3.04 -17.74
CA ILE A 163 3.52 -3.01 -18.41
C ILE A 163 3.50 -1.91 -19.48
N ASP A 164 4.24 -0.82 -19.25
CA ASP A 164 4.31 0.32 -20.16
C ASP A 164 4.72 -0.13 -21.57
N GLY A 165 3.91 0.23 -22.59
CA GLY A 165 4.14 -0.14 -23.99
C GLY A 165 3.92 -1.62 -24.32
N SER A 166 3.53 -2.49 -23.37
CA SER A 166 3.20 -3.88 -23.66
C SER A 166 1.80 -4.03 -24.30
N GLU A 167 1.51 -5.19 -24.86
CA GLU A 167 0.20 -5.50 -25.45
C GLU A 167 -0.87 -5.65 -24.36
N ILE A 168 -2.04 -5.03 -24.59
CA ILE A 168 -3.21 -5.19 -23.72
C ILE A 168 -3.82 -6.56 -23.97
N PRO A 169 -3.90 -7.45 -22.96
CA PRO A 169 -4.47 -8.78 -23.13
C PRO A 169 -5.92 -8.74 -23.60
N SER A 170 -6.29 -9.64 -24.48
CA SER A 170 -7.67 -9.83 -24.93
C SER A 170 -8.37 -10.94 -24.16
N GLY A 171 -9.68 -10.77 -23.93
CA GLY A 171 -10.50 -11.76 -23.22
C GLY A 171 -10.44 -11.63 -21.70
N PRO A 172 -11.11 -12.56 -21.00
CA PRO A 172 -11.11 -12.57 -19.54
C PRO A 172 -9.72 -12.88 -18.97
N ILE A 173 -9.32 -12.08 -17.99
CA ILE A 173 -8.05 -12.20 -17.27
C ILE A 173 -8.31 -12.21 -15.76
N SER A 174 -7.26 -12.54 -15.01
CA SER A 174 -7.11 -12.17 -13.62
C SER A 174 -6.10 -11.02 -13.53
N ILE A 175 -6.35 -10.05 -12.66
CA ILE A 175 -5.44 -8.93 -12.46
C ILE A 175 -5.28 -8.62 -10.97
N VAL A 176 -4.03 -8.45 -10.54
CA VAL A 176 -3.64 -8.04 -9.19
C VAL A 176 -3.17 -6.59 -9.23
N GLY A 177 -3.33 -5.87 -8.15
CA GLY A 177 -2.80 -4.52 -8.01
C GLY A 177 -3.16 -3.89 -6.68
N LEU A 178 -2.72 -2.67 -6.51
CA LEU A 178 -2.99 -1.85 -5.33
C LEU A 178 -4.21 -0.97 -5.60
N VAL A 179 -5.10 -0.84 -4.61
CA VAL A 179 -6.20 0.12 -4.73
C VAL A 179 -5.62 1.52 -4.48
N GLY A 180 -5.51 2.31 -5.52
CA GLY A 180 -5.12 3.71 -5.43
C GLY A 180 -6.31 4.64 -5.53
N GLN A 181 -6.08 5.92 -5.21
CA GLN A 181 -7.08 6.97 -5.39
C GLN A 181 -6.47 8.17 -6.10
N PHE A 182 -7.24 8.77 -6.98
CA PHE A 182 -6.93 10.06 -7.58
C PHE A 182 -8.19 10.94 -7.63
N ASN A 183 -8.22 11.97 -6.82
CA ASN A 183 -9.40 12.78 -6.51
C ASN A 183 -10.54 11.89 -5.94
N ALA A 184 -11.68 11.88 -6.57
CA ALA A 184 -12.83 11.08 -6.14
C ALA A 184 -12.85 9.65 -6.74
N ASN A 185 -11.85 9.28 -7.56
CA ASN A 185 -11.86 8.03 -8.30
C ASN A 185 -10.87 7.04 -7.71
N HIS A 186 -11.36 5.87 -7.31
CA HIS A 186 -10.50 4.73 -7.01
C HIS A 186 -10.05 4.06 -8.30
N GLN A 187 -8.83 3.52 -8.27
CA GLN A 187 -8.20 2.89 -9.43
C GLN A 187 -7.36 1.70 -8.98
N LEU A 188 -7.17 0.73 -9.87
CA LEU A 188 -6.21 -0.35 -9.67
C LEU A 188 -4.84 0.07 -10.22
N ILE A 189 -3.79 -0.22 -9.47
CA ILE A 189 -2.40 0.04 -9.84
C ILE A 189 -1.66 -1.29 -9.89
N PRO A 190 -1.56 -1.96 -11.04
CA PRO A 190 -0.72 -3.16 -11.19
C PRO A 190 0.76 -2.75 -11.13
N ARG A 191 1.59 -3.66 -10.60
CA ARG A 191 3.00 -3.38 -10.30
C ARG A 191 3.93 -3.82 -11.43
N ASP A 192 3.55 -4.89 -12.15
CA ASP A 192 4.31 -5.45 -13.27
C ASP A 192 3.41 -6.38 -14.11
N LEU A 193 3.97 -6.95 -15.19
CA LEU A 193 3.25 -7.87 -16.08
C LEU A 193 2.81 -9.17 -15.39
N GLU A 194 3.47 -9.58 -14.30
CA GLU A 194 3.09 -10.78 -13.55
C GLU A 194 1.78 -10.59 -12.76
N ASP A 195 1.37 -9.35 -12.58
CA ASP A 195 0.08 -9.00 -11.99
C ASP A 195 -1.10 -9.21 -12.97
N ILE A 196 -0.86 -9.53 -14.27
CA ILE A 196 -1.88 -9.66 -15.32
C ILE A 196 -1.76 -11.06 -15.94
N PHE A 197 -2.74 -11.97 -15.73
CA PHE A 197 -2.65 -13.37 -16.14
C PHE A 197 -4.01 -14.05 -16.44
#